data_c75494761549cee8b3146c68d07ec386
#
_entry.id   c75494761549cee8b3146c68d07ec386
#
_cell.length_a   1.000
_cell.length_b   1.000
_cell.length_c   1.000
_cell.angle_alpha   90.00
_cell.angle_beta   90.00
_cell.angle_gamma   90.00
#
_symmetry.space_group_name_H-M   'P 1'
#
loop_
_entity.id
_entity.type
_entity.pdbx_description
1 polymer ?
#
loop_
_entity_poly.entity_id
_entity_poly.type
_entity_poly.pdbx_seq_one_letter_code
_entity_poly.pdbx_strand_id
1 'polypeptide(L)'
;MNRKKNKNILFLIIIFMTSLILGLFILATYYWSSLARDLPKLESSDKSASVRGSIISKDGYHVANSRKLYKVTIDTRSIDPDKLDLFVKLYSIYANDNQKRVKELITKNNGRVVLSYQIDAKSAMHLKELARKLNQKKVFISFTTKNGVTHPPIGMSVTESGENRVYLAKNAMSPFLGYVKKVEIDDITRVRGVKGVEEFYDYYLFANSDELIQGPRDIGNNIILEKDSIKSHKIDGYDVVLNLELKFQTKLEFLLSQKVAQYGATEIIVGILDSKTSKVLALASSLRYNPENITKDDYTALNITATEYSYEPGSVVKPLVFSIAYEQNLVLPDESINTHNGHYKLGNRIIQDTTPFPKLLAYEVITKSSNIGMIEIVFRLNNAELYEGLINYNLSNKTGIDLSYEQTGQIPSLSALANVSNKATAGYGYGLQTTFMQLLNAYTVYSNDGVLTTPRIVSHLQKDGKSYKINEASSKQIISKNT
;
A
#
# COMPACT_ATOMS: atom_id res chain seq x y z
N MET A 1 44.34 65.86 74.92
CA MET A 1 43.46 64.64 74.90
C MET A 1 42.53 64.57 73.68
N ASN A 2 42.18 65.69 73.04
CA ASN A 2 41.20 65.69 71.88
C ASN A 2 41.74 65.14 70.53
N ARG A 3 43.06 65.23 70.25
CA ARG A 3 43.56 64.78 68.93
C ARG A 3 43.54 63.24 68.72
N LYS A 4 43.71 62.44 69.78
CA LYS A 4 43.66 60.99 69.71
C LYS A 4 42.18 60.50 69.57
N LYS A 5 41.20 61.14 70.19
CA LYS A 5 39.79 60.85 70.08
C LYS A 5 39.25 61.07 68.68
N ASN A 6 39.68 62.14 68.03
CA ASN A 6 39.25 62.42 66.65
C ASN A 6 39.89 61.45 65.62
N LYS A 7 41.11 60.93 65.83
CA LYS A 7 41.67 59.93 64.95
C LYS A 7 40.97 58.58 65.07
N ASN A 8 40.50 58.18 66.26
CA ASN A 8 39.80 56.96 66.46
C ASN A 8 38.39 57.06 65.88
N ILE A 9 37.71 58.21 65.95
CA ILE A 9 36.43 58.48 65.31
C ILE A 9 36.55 58.44 63.79
N LEU A 10 37.57 59.05 63.23
CA LEU A 10 37.84 59.04 61.81
C LEU A 10 38.11 57.61 61.30
N PHE A 11 38.88 56.81 62.07
CA PHE A 11 39.12 55.40 61.73
C PHE A 11 37.88 54.56 61.75
N LEU A 12 36.98 54.73 62.74
CA LEU A 12 35.67 54.06 62.79
C LEU A 12 34.78 54.46 61.65
N ILE A 13 34.79 55.73 61.25
CA ILE A 13 34.04 56.22 60.07
C ILE A 13 34.57 55.56 58.81
N ILE A 14 35.88 55.44 58.63
CA ILE A 14 36.45 54.78 57.43
C ILE A 14 36.09 53.30 57.40
N ILE A 15 36.18 52.59 58.55
CA ILE A 15 35.76 51.17 58.62
C ILE A 15 34.28 51.04 58.30
N PHE A 16 33.44 51.90 58.81
CA PHE A 16 31.98 51.85 58.53
C PHE A 16 31.75 52.12 57.08
N MET A 17 32.38 53.12 56.47
CA MET A 17 32.20 53.43 55.04
C MET A 17 32.68 52.29 54.13
N THR A 18 33.85 51.67 54.48
CA THR A 18 34.39 50.54 53.71
C THR A 18 33.50 49.31 53.84
N SER A 19 32.95 49.00 55.00
CA SER A 19 32.05 47.91 55.20
C SER A 19 30.67 48.15 54.51
N LEU A 20 30.20 49.40 54.47
CA LEU A 20 28.98 49.79 53.73
C LEU A 20 29.18 49.61 52.22
N ILE A 21 30.31 50.07 51.67
CA ILE A 21 30.66 49.91 50.26
C ILE A 21 30.76 48.40 49.88
N LEU A 22 31.40 47.60 50.75
CA LEU A 22 31.52 46.16 50.52
C LEU A 22 30.16 45.50 50.59
N GLY A 23 29.28 45.88 51.50
CA GLY A 23 27.89 45.39 51.60
C GLY A 23 27.07 45.73 50.37
N LEU A 24 27.17 46.97 49.88
CA LEU A 24 26.53 47.38 48.62
C LEU A 24 27.05 46.64 47.41
N PHE A 25 28.34 46.35 47.36
CA PHE A 25 28.98 45.59 46.30
C PHE A 25 28.49 44.13 46.30
N ILE A 26 28.42 43.52 47.48
CA ILE A 26 27.85 42.16 47.64
C ILE A 26 26.36 42.10 47.22
N LEU A 27 25.57 43.10 47.63
CA LEU A 27 24.17 43.21 47.24
C LEU A 27 24.02 43.42 45.74
N ALA A 28 24.85 44.26 45.13
CA ALA A 28 24.85 44.49 43.68
C ALA A 28 25.24 43.21 42.92
N THR A 29 26.28 42.52 43.36
CA THR A 29 26.70 41.24 42.70
C THR A 29 25.62 40.15 42.88
N TYR A 30 24.99 40.07 44.04
CA TYR A 30 23.88 39.16 44.27
C TYR A 30 22.70 39.52 43.37
N TYR A 31 22.30 40.78 43.28
CA TYR A 31 21.23 41.25 42.42
C TYR A 31 21.52 40.94 40.93
N TRP A 32 22.73 41.24 40.46
CA TRP A 32 23.15 40.96 39.07
C TRP A 32 23.27 39.45 38.79
N SER A 33 23.62 38.64 39.78
CA SER A 33 23.68 37.17 39.61
C SER A 33 22.32 36.52 39.68
N SER A 34 21.33 37.12 40.39
CA SER A 34 19.97 36.62 40.51
C SER A 34 19.05 37.06 39.33
N LEU A 35 19.47 38.09 38.58
CA LEU A 35 18.80 38.39 37.30
C LEU A 35 18.97 37.18 36.39
N ALA A 36 17.87 36.43 36.22
CA ALA A 36 17.82 35.35 35.25
C ALA A 36 18.21 35.93 33.89
N ARG A 37 19.41 35.60 33.44
CA ARG A 37 19.79 35.90 32.06
C ARG A 37 18.92 35.02 31.19
N ASP A 38 17.97 35.59 30.47
CA ASP A 38 17.31 34.97 29.34
C ASP A 38 18.36 34.72 28.24
N LEU A 39 19.22 33.72 28.49
CA LEU A 39 20.07 33.21 27.44
C LEU A 39 19.17 32.55 26.43
N PRO A 40 19.31 32.86 25.13
CA PRO A 40 18.52 32.21 24.11
C PRO A 40 18.69 30.70 24.27
N LYS A 41 17.61 29.99 24.61
CA LYS A 41 17.64 28.53 24.69
C LYS A 41 17.98 28.01 23.29
N LEU A 42 19.15 27.44 23.14
CA LEU A 42 19.55 26.78 21.92
C LEU A 42 18.75 25.48 21.86
N GLU A 43 17.66 25.48 21.13
CA GLU A 43 16.85 24.29 20.89
C GLU A 43 17.29 23.60 19.60
N SER A 44 17.21 22.31 19.59
CA SER A 44 17.39 21.46 18.41
C SER A 44 16.26 20.45 18.33
N SER A 45 15.90 20.07 17.11
CA SER A 45 14.95 19.00 16.86
C SER A 45 15.56 18.00 15.88
N ASP A 46 15.44 16.72 16.21
CA ASP A 46 15.76 15.61 15.29
C ASP A 46 14.47 14.88 14.96
N LYS A 47 14.23 14.71 13.66
CA LYS A 47 13.05 14.03 13.13
C LYS A 47 13.50 12.83 12.32
N SER A 48 12.92 11.66 12.61
CA SER A 48 13.09 10.46 11.79
C SER A 48 11.73 9.99 11.30
N ALA A 49 11.56 10.01 9.98
CA ALA A 49 10.31 9.63 9.35
C ALA A 49 10.04 8.13 9.54
N SER A 50 8.81 7.80 9.91
CA SER A 50 8.29 6.43 9.85
C SER A 50 8.12 6.00 8.39
N VAL A 51 8.09 4.70 8.12
CA VAL A 51 7.98 4.16 6.77
C VAL A 51 6.76 3.26 6.64
N ARG A 52 6.19 3.22 5.42
CA ARG A 52 5.12 2.31 5.05
C ARG A 52 5.57 0.86 5.20
N GLY A 53 4.73 0.00 5.78
CA GLY A 53 4.98 -1.43 5.94
C GLY A 53 5.17 -2.17 4.61
N SER A 54 5.78 -3.33 4.66
CA SER A 54 6.05 -4.18 3.50
C SER A 54 4.86 -5.04 3.14
N ILE A 55 4.80 -5.51 1.88
CA ILE A 55 3.96 -6.63 1.48
C ILE A 55 4.87 -7.84 1.26
N ILE A 56 4.57 -8.94 1.94
CA ILE A 56 5.41 -10.13 2.01
C ILE A 56 4.61 -11.32 1.49
N SER A 57 5.19 -12.12 0.60
CA SER A 57 4.60 -13.37 0.15
C SER A 57 4.65 -14.46 1.22
N LYS A 58 3.82 -15.49 1.09
CA LYS A 58 3.79 -16.63 2.04
C LYS A 58 5.16 -17.32 2.20
N ASP A 59 5.96 -17.35 1.15
CA ASP A 59 7.32 -17.90 1.13
C ASP A 59 8.40 -16.90 1.59
N GLY A 60 7.99 -15.79 2.25
CA GLY A 60 8.86 -14.84 2.95
C GLY A 60 9.58 -13.81 2.09
N TYR A 61 9.24 -13.67 0.80
CA TYR A 61 9.83 -12.64 -0.06
C TYR A 61 9.10 -11.31 0.10
N HIS A 62 9.85 -10.23 0.27
CA HIS A 62 9.31 -8.89 0.18
C HIS A 62 8.91 -8.59 -1.27
N VAL A 63 7.61 -8.49 -1.53
CA VAL A 63 7.07 -8.17 -2.86
C VAL A 63 7.08 -6.67 -3.09
N ALA A 64 6.65 -5.92 -2.08
CA ALA A 64 6.74 -4.46 -2.05
C ALA A 64 7.32 -3.99 -0.73
N ASN A 65 8.23 -2.99 -0.80
CA ASN A 65 8.92 -2.43 0.36
C ASN A 65 9.05 -0.91 0.23
N SER A 66 9.15 -0.21 1.35
CA SER A 66 9.42 1.24 1.37
C SER A 66 10.87 1.51 1.72
N ARG A 67 11.48 2.46 0.99
CA ARG A 67 12.84 2.93 1.23
C ARG A 67 12.83 4.42 1.54
N LYS A 68 13.54 4.83 2.58
CA LYS A 68 13.75 6.24 2.90
C LYS A 68 14.50 6.95 1.81
N LEU A 69 14.07 8.18 1.53
CA LEU A 69 14.75 9.11 0.65
C LEU A 69 15.32 10.28 1.44
N TYR A 70 16.42 10.84 0.95
CA TYR A 70 17.10 11.98 1.55
C TYR A 70 17.22 13.11 0.55
N LYS A 71 17.11 14.35 1.05
CA LYS A 71 17.43 15.56 0.29
C LYS A 71 18.79 16.11 0.69
N VAL A 72 19.50 16.62 -0.29
CA VAL A 72 20.77 17.32 -0.09
C VAL A 72 20.56 18.80 -0.39
N THR A 73 20.82 19.63 0.59
CA THR A 73 20.69 21.08 0.50
C THR A 73 22.04 21.76 0.73
N ILE A 74 22.30 22.83 0.00
CA ILE A 74 23.51 23.65 0.15
C ILE A 74 23.15 25.12 0.06
N ASP A 75 23.92 25.97 0.73
CA ASP A 75 23.89 27.40 0.47
C ASP A 75 25.04 27.77 -0.49
N THR A 76 24.69 28.18 -1.71
CA THR A 76 25.67 28.44 -2.79
C THR A 76 26.64 29.58 -2.43
N ARG A 77 26.22 30.53 -1.56
CA ARG A 77 27.04 31.64 -1.07
C ARG A 77 28.17 31.20 -0.13
N SER A 78 27.99 30.03 0.47
CA SER A 78 28.94 29.45 1.41
C SER A 78 30.01 28.59 0.73
N ILE A 79 29.97 28.36 -0.57
CA ILE A 79 30.99 27.59 -1.28
C ILE A 79 32.16 28.50 -1.63
N ASP A 80 33.37 28.05 -1.29
CA ASP A 80 34.62 28.68 -1.76
C ASP A 80 34.69 28.58 -3.30
N PRO A 81 34.73 29.71 -4.03
CA PRO A 81 34.75 29.71 -5.50
C PRO A 81 35.90 28.87 -6.07
N ASP A 82 37.06 28.89 -5.44
CA ASP A 82 38.24 28.15 -5.90
C ASP A 82 38.11 26.63 -5.71
N LYS A 83 37.13 26.20 -4.87
CA LYS A 83 36.87 24.79 -4.57
C LYS A 83 35.54 24.29 -5.11
N LEU A 84 34.81 25.10 -5.89
CA LEU A 84 33.52 24.72 -6.47
C LEU A 84 33.61 23.46 -7.32
N ASP A 85 34.60 23.37 -8.21
CA ASP A 85 34.74 22.22 -9.08
C ASP A 85 35.10 20.93 -8.29
N LEU A 86 35.88 21.05 -7.23
CA LEU A 86 36.17 19.95 -6.31
C LEU A 86 34.88 19.47 -5.62
N PHE A 87 34.05 20.40 -5.11
CA PHE A 87 32.78 20.08 -4.50
C PHE A 87 31.86 19.36 -5.48
N VAL A 88 31.65 19.93 -6.68
CA VAL A 88 30.78 19.36 -7.72
C VAL A 88 31.21 17.94 -8.08
N LYS A 89 32.51 17.72 -8.30
CA LYS A 89 33.06 16.40 -8.62
C LYS A 89 32.79 15.37 -7.53
N LEU A 90 33.11 15.71 -6.28
CA LEU A 90 32.94 14.78 -5.15
C LEU A 90 31.46 14.50 -4.87
N TYR A 91 30.61 15.53 -4.85
CA TYR A 91 29.17 15.35 -4.69
C TYR A 91 28.59 14.43 -5.75
N SER A 92 28.89 14.70 -7.03
CA SER A 92 28.36 13.92 -8.14
C SER A 92 28.76 12.45 -8.12
N ILE A 93 29.96 12.13 -7.63
CA ILE A 93 30.40 10.74 -7.44
C ILE A 93 29.56 10.02 -6.39
N TYR A 94 29.35 10.64 -5.23
CA TYR A 94 28.63 10.01 -4.12
C TYR A 94 27.12 10.02 -4.30
N ALA A 95 26.56 11.03 -5.01
CA ALA A 95 25.14 11.17 -5.30
C ALA A 95 24.72 10.43 -6.59
N ASN A 96 25.67 9.92 -7.37
CA ASN A 96 25.48 9.40 -8.74
C ASN A 96 24.72 10.40 -9.62
N ASP A 97 25.18 11.66 -9.64
CA ASP A 97 24.50 12.77 -10.31
C ASP A 97 25.40 13.38 -11.41
N ASN A 98 24.77 14.07 -12.37
CA ASN A 98 25.50 14.70 -13.48
C ASN A 98 26.20 15.99 -13.03
N GLN A 99 27.54 16.02 -13.16
CA GLN A 99 28.38 17.16 -12.73
C GLN A 99 27.95 18.49 -13.41
N LYS A 100 27.61 18.46 -14.70
CA LYS A 100 27.20 19.66 -15.43
C LYS A 100 25.90 20.23 -14.87
N ARG A 101 24.90 19.35 -14.62
CA ARG A 101 23.64 19.74 -13.98
C ARG A 101 23.86 20.37 -12.59
N VAL A 102 24.68 19.71 -11.76
CA VAL A 102 24.97 20.17 -10.41
C VAL A 102 25.67 21.54 -10.43
N LYS A 103 26.67 21.72 -11.30
CA LYS A 103 27.40 22.97 -11.45
C LYS A 103 26.47 24.10 -11.92
N GLU A 104 25.63 23.83 -12.92
CA GLU A 104 24.65 24.81 -13.40
C GLU A 104 23.65 25.20 -12.30
N LEU A 105 23.16 24.24 -11.54
CA LEU A 105 22.21 24.47 -10.46
C LEU A 105 22.82 25.38 -9.37
N ILE A 106 24.08 25.17 -9.03
CA ILE A 106 24.78 26.00 -8.03
C ILE A 106 25.06 27.40 -8.57
N THR A 107 25.54 27.53 -9.81
CA THR A 107 25.94 28.82 -10.38
C THR A 107 24.74 29.72 -10.74
N LYS A 108 23.61 29.15 -11.09
CA LYS A 108 22.36 29.91 -11.42
C LYS A 108 21.61 30.41 -10.19
N ASN A 109 21.87 29.86 -9.01
CA ASN A 109 21.15 30.20 -7.77
C ASN A 109 22.07 30.92 -6.80
N ASN A 110 21.53 31.93 -6.12
CA ASN A 110 22.23 32.66 -5.06
C ASN A 110 21.49 32.48 -3.75
N GLY A 111 21.94 31.52 -2.92
CA GLY A 111 21.31 31.17 -1.66
C GLY A 111 21.12 29.67 -1.47
N ARG A 112 20.13 29.31 -0.66
CA ARG A 112 19.87 27.91 -0.34
C ARG A 112 19.21 27.19 -1.52
N VAL A 113 19.80 26.07 -1.95
CA VAL A 113 19.32 25.23 -3.06
C VAL A 113 19.32 23.77 -2.69
N VAL A 114 18.34 23.02 -3.18
CA VAL A 114 18.28 21.57 -3.03
C VAL A 114 18.91 20.92 -4.28
N LEU A 115 19.98 20.17 -4.09
CA LEU A 115 20.70 19.49 -5.18
C LEU A 115 19.96 18.24 -5.64
N SER A 116 19.39 17.46 -4.70
CA SER A 116 18.59 16.27 -4.99
C SER A 116 17.62 16.01 -3.84
N TYR A 117 16.43 15.43 -4.18
CA TYR A 117 15.43 14.93 -3.23
C TYR A 117 15.40 13.39 -3.15
N GLN A 118 16.18 12.70 -3.98
CA GLN A 118 16.04 11.25 -4.21
C GLN A 118 17.32 10.48 -3.89
N ILE A 119 18.04 10.90 -2.86
CA ILE A 119 19.24 10.20 -2.40
C ILE A 119 18.82 9.00 -1.55
N ASP A 120 19.32 7.81 -1.87
CA ASP A 120 19.10 6.62 -1.06
C ASP A 120 19.87 6.66 0.27
N ALA A 121 19.50 5.81 1.22
CA ALA A 121 20.06 5.82 2.57
C ALA A 121 21.58 5.55 2.60
N LYS A 122 22.10 4.70 1.71
CA LYS A 122 23.55 4.41 1.62
C LYS A 122 24.32 5.62 1.12
N SER A 123 23.87 6.20 0.03
CA SER A 123 24.47 7.42 -0.53
C SER A 123 24.34 8.60 0.45
N ALA A 124 23.23 8.72 1.17
CA ALA A 124 23.04 9.75 2.18
C ALA A 124 24.06 9.64 3.33
N MET A 125 24.36 8.43 3.80
CA MET A 125 25.39 8.21 4.82
C MET A 125 26.77 8.66 4.33
N HIS A 126 27.14 8.30 3.10
CA HIS A 126 28.41 8.74 2.50
C HIS A 126 28.46 10.26 2.30
N LEU A 127 27.34 10.88 1.89
CA LEU A 127 27.23 12.32 1.72
C LEU A 127 27.30 13.09 3.04
N LYS A 128 26.75 12.55 4.14
CA LYS A 128 26.94 13.13 5.50
C LYS A 128 28.42 13.13 5.90
N GLU A 129 29.11 12.02 5.66
CA GLU A 129 30.56 11.95 5.93
C GLU A 129 31.36 12.88 5.01
N LEU A 130 30.99 12.97 3.74
CA LEU A 130 31.59 13.93 2.80
C LEU A 130 31.39 15.37 3.28
N ALA A 131 30.18 15.74 3.73
CA ALA A 131 29.88 17.07 4.27
C ALA A 131 30.82 17.44 5.43
N ARG A 132 31.05 16.49 6.36
CA ARG A 132 31.98 16.67 7.47
C ARG A 132 33.40 16.91 6.98
N LYS A 133 33.91 16.12 6.02
CA LYS A 133 35.25 16.26 5.44
C LYS A 133 35.44 17.57 4.68
N LEU A 134 34.43 17.97 3.89
CA LEU A 134 34.46 19.24 3.15
C LEU A 134 34.51 20.44 4.09
N ASN A 135 33.79 20.38 5.21
CA ASN A 135 33.83 21.40 6.25
C ASN A 135 35.25 21.52 6.89
N GLN A 136 35.88 20.38 7.24
CA GLN A 136 37.23 20.33 7.77
C GLN A 136 38.27 20.90 6.79
N LYS A 137 38.10 20.69 5.49
CA LYS A 137 38.97 21.20 4.43
C LYS A 137 38.62 22.63 3.98
N LYS A 138 37.77 23.32 4.73
CA LYS A 138 37.35 24.71 4.48
C LYS A 138 36.85 24.90 3.03
N VAL A 139 36.09 23.96 2.52
CA VAL A 139 35.39 24.11 1.23
C VAL A 139 34.21 25.05 1.39
N PHE A 140 33.69 25.17 2.59
CA PHE A 140 32.65 26.11 2.95
C PHE A 140 33.24 27.28 3.74
N ILE A 141 32.88 28.50 3.33
CA ILE A 141 33.34 29.77 3.88
C ILE A 141 32.19 30.57 4.47
N SER A 142 32.48 31.50 5.36
CA SER A 142 31.52 32.50 5.82
C SER A 142 31.22 33.49 4.71
N PHE A 143 29.98 33.99 4.67
CA PHE A 143 29.54 34.97 3.70
C PHE A 143 28.72 36.07 4.36
N THR A 144 28.76 37.27 3.77
CA THR A 144 28.00 38.44 4.25
C THR A 144 26.81 38.71 3.32
N THR A 145 25.61 38.84 3.90
CA THR A 145 24.40 39.16 3.17
C THR A 145 24.37 40.66 2.80
N LYS A 146 23.49 41.02 1.86
CA LYS A 146 23.28 42.42 1.43
C LYS A 146 22.94 43.36 2.59
N ASN A 147 22.39 42.82 3.68
CA ASN A 147 22.03 43.58 4.87
C ASN A 147 23.20 43.70 5.88
N GLY A 148 24.41 43.35 5.50
CA GLY A 148 25.62 43.46 6.33
C GLY A 148 25.75 42.36 7.40
N VAL A 149 24.87 41.36 7.45
CA VAL A 149 24.96 40.26 8.41
C VAL A 149 25.91 39.18 7.88
N THR A 150 26.96 38.89 8.66
CA THR A 150 27.91 37.80 8.36
C THR A 150 27.41 36.49 8.95
N HIS A 151 27.25 35.50 8.11
CA HIS A 151 26.89 34.14 8.48
C HIS A 151 28.11 33.23 8.55
N PRO A 152 28.18 32.31 9.53
CA PRO A 152 29.24 31.29 9.56
C PRO A 152 29.09 30.37 8.33
N PRO A 153 30.09 29.52 8.04
CA PRO A 153 30.02 28.57 6.96
C PRO A 153 28.77 27.67 7.08
N ILE A 154 27.88 27.72 6.07
CA ILE A 154 26.72 26.83 5.97
C ILE A 154 27.12 25.71 5.03
N GLY A 155 27.44 24.57 5.59
CA GLY A 155 27.87 23.41 4.82
C GLY A 155 26.73 22.71 4.06
N MET A 156 27.04 21.56 3.50
CA MET A 156 26.07 20.67 2.87
C MET A 156 25.25 19.96 3.96
N SER A 157 23.93 20.04 3.85
CA SER A 157 22.98 19.36 4.74
C SER A 157 22.32 18.18 4.03
N VAL A 158 22.25 17.04 4.72
CA VAL A 158 21.59 15.80 4.24
C VAL A 158 20.52 15.41 5.24
N THR A 159 19.26 15.60 4.87
CA THR A 159 18.10 15.35 5.74
C THR A 159 17.11 14.41 5.07
N GLU A 160 16.27 13.71 5.83
CA GLU A 160 15.21 12.88 5.28
C GLU A 160 14.24 13.75 4.43
N SER A 161 13.85 13.23 3.25
CA SER A 161 12.91 13.89 2.33
C SER A 161 11.61 13.11 2.17
N GLY A 162 11.56 11.88 2.63
CA GLY A 162 10.38 11.03 2.53
C GLY A 162 10.71 9.57 2.28
N GLU A 163 9.78 8.91 1.57
CA GLU A 163 9.91 7.50 1.21
C GLU A 163 9.56 7.27 -0.26
N ASN A 164 10.04 6.15 -0.79
CA ASN A 164 9.67 5.63 -2.10
C ASN A 164 9.27 4.17 -1.98
N ARG A 165 8.21 3.77 -2.68
CA ARG A 165 7.77 2.39 -2.78
C ARG A 165 8.56 1.67 -3.85
N VAL A 166 9.06 0.48 -3.53
CA VAL A 166 9.85 -0.35 -4.44
C VAL A 166 9.21 -1.73 -4.54
N TYR A 167 8.99 -2.19 -5.76
CA TYR A 167 8.38 -3.49 -6.07
C TYR A 167 9.46 -4.45 -6.53
N LEU A 168 9.98 -5.25 -5.60
CA LEU A 168 11.14 -6.13 -5.83
C LEU A 168 10.87 -7.23 -6.86
N ALA A 169 9.62 -7.65 -6.97
CA ALA A 169 9.16 -8.62 -7.98
C ALA A 169 8.81 -7.97 -9.34
N LYS A 170 9.08 -6.66 -9.50
CA LYS A 170 8.77 -5.87 -10.71
C LYS A 170 7.27 -5.94 -11.04
N ASN A 171 6.92 -6.60 -12.17
CA ASN A 171 5.54 -6.73 -12.63
C ASN A 171 4.82 -7.97 -12.12
N ALA A 172 5.48 -8.85 -11.35
CA ALA A 172 4.80 -9.99 -10.78
C ALA A 172 3.75 -9.55 -9.73
N MET A 173 2.61 -10.20 -9.74
CA MET A 173 1.48 -9.89 -8.85
C MET A 173 0.84 -8.50 -9.08
N SER A 174 1.33 -7.69 -10.02
CA SER A 174 0.96 -6.27 -10.14
C SER A 174 -0.54 -6.00 -10.22
N PRO A 175 -1.39 -6.78 -10.91
CA PRO A 175 -2.82 -6.45 -10.99
C PRO A 175 -3.49 -6.41 -9.61
N PHE A 176 -3.34 -7.44 -8.79
CA PHE A 176 -3.97 -7.49 -7.47
C PHE A 176 -3.14 -6.83 -6.37
N LEU A 177 -1.80 -6.77 -6.51
CA LEU A 177 -0.95 -6.04 -5.59
C LEU A 177 -1.26 -4.54 -5.61
N GLY A 178 -1.45 -4.00 -6.81
CA GLY A 178 -1.76 -2.60 -7.03
C GLY A 178 -0.54 -1.70 -7.05
N TYR A 179 -0.77 -0.40 -6.85
CA TYR A 179 0.25 0.64 -6.88
C TYR A 179 -0.06 1.77 -5.92
N VAL A 180 0.91 2.64 -5.72
CA VAL A 180 0.81 3.78 -4.81
C VAL A 180 0.98 5.10 -5.56
N LYS A 181 0.50 6.20 -4.96
CA LYS A 181 0.81 7.58 -5.36
C LYS A 181 1.62 8.28 -4.28
N LYS A 182 2.44 9.23 -4.69
CA LYS A 182 3.17 10.13 -3.78
C LYS A 182 2.26 11.25 -3.31
N VAL A 183 2.34 11.56 -2.03
CA VAL A 183 1.64 12.68 -1.38
C VAL A 183 2.63 13.41 -0.49
N GLU A 184 2.51 14.73 -0.37
CA GLU A 184 3.32 15.53 0.55
C GLU A 184 2.54 15.73 1.85
N ILE A 185 3.15 15.37 2.97
CA ILE A 185 2.61 15.55 4.32
C ILE A 185 3.75 16.12 5.19
N ASP A 186 3.56 17.31 5.77
CA ASP A 186 4.54 18.00 6.62
C ASP A 186 5.95 18.11 5.98
N ASP A 187 6.00 18.52 4.71
CA ASP A 187 7.22 18.64 3.89
C ASP A 187 7.99 17.32 3.70
N ILE A 188 7.33 16.20 3.89
CA ILE A 188 7.88 14.85 3.70
C ILE A 188 7.03 14.12 2.65
N THR A 189 7.70 13.55 1.64
CA THR A 189 7.04 12.70 0.64
C THR A 189 6.63 11.37 1.26
N ARG A 190 5.33 11.08 1.23
CA ARG A 190 4.75 9.80 1.65
C ARG A 190 4.14 9.06 0.47
N VAL A 191 3.81 7.79 0.66
CA VAL A 191 3.10 7.00 -0.34
C VAL A 191 1.76 6.50 0.19
N ARG A 192 0.73 6.56 -0.66
CA ARG A 192 -0.62 6.08 -0.38
C ARG A 192 -1.05 5.07 -1.43
N GLY A 193 -1.70 4.00 -1.00
CA GLY A 193 -2.28 3.02 -1.90
C GLY A 193 -3.37 3.60 -2.78
N VAL A 194 -3.44 3.15 -4.04
CA VAL A 194 -4.44 3.60 -5.03
C VAL A 194 -5.25 2.43 -5.56
N LYS A 195 -4.70 1.22 -5.57
CA LYS A 195 -5.31 0.04 -6.14
C LYS A 195 -4.86 -1.23 -5.41
N GLY A 196 -5.66 -2.29 -5.50
CA GLY A 196 -5.31 -3.63 -5.03
C GLY A 196 -5.07 -3.74 -3.52
N VAL A 197 -4.15 -4.63 -3.14
CA VAL A 197 -3.74 -4.83 -1.73
C VAL A 197 -3.14 -3.56 -1.12
N GLU A 198 -2.38 -2.78 -1.92
CA GLU A 198 -1.81 -1.50 -1.49
C GLU A 198 -2.89 -0.51 -1.02
N GLU A 199 -4.04 -0.48 -1.66
CA GLU A 199 -5.15 0.41 -1.31
C GLU A 199 -6.04 -0.19 -0.23
N PHE A 200 -6.43 -1.46 -0.35
CA PHE A 200 -7.33 -2.11 0.60
C PHE A 200 -6.73 -2.13 2.03
N TYR A 201 -5.41 -2.34 2.13
CA TYR A 201 -4.67 -2.37 3.39
C TYR A 201 -3.92 -1.06 3.67
N ASP A 202 -4.22 0.05 2.96
CA ASP A 202 -3.52 1.32 3.13
C ASP A 202 -3.49 1.82 4.57
N TYR A 203 -4.59 1.65 5.31
CA TYR A 203 -4.71 2.04 6.72
C TYR A 203 -3.65 1.34 7.60
N TYR A 204 -3.39 0.06 7.38
CA TYR A 204 -2.41 -0.71 8.14
C TYR A 204 -0.99 -0.51 7.64
N LEU A 205 -0.82 -0.44 6.33
CA LEU A 205 0.48 -0.22 5.70
C LEU A 205 1.02 1.18 5.99
N PHE A 206 0.15 2.18 6.07
CA PHE A 206 0.57 3.55 6.28
C PHE A 206 1.18 3.75 7.67
N ALA A 207 2.29 4.46 7.73
CA ALA A 207 2.99 4.76 8.97
C ALA A 207 2.24 5.83 9.78
N ASN A 208 2.08 5.62 11.08
CA ASN A 208 1.19 6.43 11.90
C ASN A 208 1.88 7.57 12.66
N SER A 209 3.19 7.46 12.97
CA SER A 209 3.88 8.45 13.78
C SER A 209 5.37 8.51 13.46
N ASP A 210 5.86 9.71 13.24
CA ASP A 210 7.29 9.98 13.13
C ASP A 210 7.93 10.12 14.51
N GLU A 211 9.20 9.79 14.58
CA GLU A 211 10.00 10.14 15.75
C GLU A 211 10.30 11.64 15.73
N LEU A 212 10.06 12.29 16.85
CA LEU A 212 10.46 13.66 17.10
C LEU A 212 11.17 13.70 18.45
N ILE A 213 12.43 14.14 18.44
CA ILE A 213 13.18 14.45 19.64
C ILE A 213 13.48 15.94 19.58
N GLN A 214 12.96 16.72 20.52
CA GLN A 214 13.18 18.16 20.59
C GLN A 214 13.55 18.55 22.01
N GLY A 215 14.59 19.35 22.15
CA GLY A 215 15.04 19.83 23.45
C GLY A 215 16.23 20.78 23.34
N PRO A 216 16.74 21.26 24.48
CA PRO A 216 17.98 22.04 24.53
C PRO A 216 19.13 21.26 23.89
N ARG A 217 20.06 21.97 23.29
CA ARG A 217 21.25 21.37 22.68
C ARG A 217 22.55 21.83 23.35
N ASP A 218 23.55 20.96 23.33
CA ASP A 218 24.92 21.31 23.69
C ASP A 218 25.64 22.03 22.53
N ILE A 219 26.91 22.42 22.77
CA ILE A 219 27.79 23.06 21.77
C ILE A 219 28.04 22.12 20.56
N GLY A 220 27.98 20.80 20.78
CA GLY A 220 28.13 19.78 19.74
C GLY A 220 26.85 19.51 18.92
N ASN A 221 25.75 20.26 19.16
CA ASN A 221 24.44 20.05 18.58
C ASN A 221 23.72 18.75 19.05
N ASN A 222 24.20 18.11 20.13
CA ASN A 222 23.48 16.97 20.69
C ASN A 222 22.28 17.46 21.52
N ILE A 223 21.13 16.84 21.36
CA ILE A 223 19.93 17.18 22.14
C ILE A 223 20.10 16.63 23.55
N ILE A 224 19.96 17.51 24.53
CA ILE A 224 19.93 17.15 25.95
C ILE A 224 18.50 16.87 26.32
N LEU A 225 18.23 15.62 26.75
CA LEU A 225 16.88 15.25 27.18
C LEU A 225 16.63 15.75 28.61
N GLU A 226 15.83 16.78 28.73
CA GLU A 226 15.36 17.36 30.01
C GLU A 226 13.88 17.01 30.20
N LYS A 227 13.33 17.38 31.37
CA LYS A 227 11.94 17.12 31.74
C LYS A 227 10.93 17.73 30.73
N ASP A 228 11.27 18.84 30.11
CA ASP A 228 10.44 19.58 29.16
C ASP A 228 10.73 19.21 27.69
N SER A 229 11.66 18.25 27.45
CA SER A 229 11.96 17.77 26.11
C SER A 229 10.80 16.96 25.52
N ILE A 230 10.48 17.21 24.25
CA ILE A 230 9.47 16.46 23.51
C ILE A 230 10.11 15.20 22.92
N LYS A 231 9.51 14.05 23.18
CA LYS A 231 9.90 12.77 22.59
C LYS A 231 8.68 12.02 22.11
N SER A 232 8.53 11.86 20.80
CA SER A 232 7.58 10.92 20.20
C SER A 232 8.31 9.70 19.65
N HIS A 233 7.67 8.53 19.73
CA HIS A 233 8.25 7.31 19.19
C HIS A 233 7.81 7.11 17.74
N LYS A 234 8.74 6.63 16.92
CA LYS A 234 8.48 6.21 15.55
C LYS A 234 7.56 4.99 15.55
N ILE A 235 6.50 5.05 14.74
CA ILE A 235 5.58 3.92 14.52
C ILE A 235 5.48 3.67 13.02
N ASP A 236 6.27 2.71 12.52
CA ASP A 236 6.20 2.25 11.13
C ASP A 236 4.84 1.56 10.85
N GLY A 237 4.48 1.40 9.58
CA GLY A 237 3.30 0.65 9.18
C GLY A 237 3.42 -0.86 9.50
N TYR A 238 2.27 -1.55 9.50
CA TYR A 238 2.26 -3.01 9.60
C TYR A 238 2.68 -3.63 8.28
N ASP A 239 3.41 -4.73 8.33
CA ASP A 239 3.62 -5.57 7.17
C ASP A 239 2.37 -6.42 6.89
N VAL A 240 2.06 -6.60 5.60
CA VAL A 240 0.94 -7.41 5.11
C VAL A 240 1.50 -8.71 4.53
N VAL A 241 1.12 -9.86 5.09
CA VAL A 241 1.58 -11.18 4.65
C VAL A 241 0.50 -11.84 3.81
N LEU A 242 0.84 -12.20 2.57
CA LEU A 242 -0.06 -12.82 1.61
C LEU A 242 -0.23 -14.33 1.85
N ASN A 243 -1.33 -14.91 1.34
CA ASN A 243 -1.51 -16.37 1.24
C ASN A 243 -0.77 -16.99 0.04
N LEU A 244 -0.33 -16.15 -0.91
CA LEU A 244 0.31 -16.55 -2.17
C LEU A 244 1.83 -16.71 -2.02
N GLU A 245 2.39 -17.69 -2.69
CA GLU A 245 3.83 -17.91 -2.82
C GLU A 245 4.37 -17.21 -4.06
N LEU A 246 5.39 -16.36 -3.93
CA LEU A 246 5.96 -15.60 -5.04
C LEU A 246 6.51 -16.53 -6.14
N LYS A 247 7.20 -17.60 -5.74
CA LYS A 247 7.78 -18.56 -6.70
C LYS A 247 6.72 -19.26 -7.54
N PHE A 248 5.63 -19.69 -6.92
CA PHE A 248 4.53 -20.33 -7.63
C PHE A 248 3.81 -19.35 -8.56
N GLN A 249 3.47 -18.16 -8.05
CA GLN A 249 2.80 -17.12 -8.81
C GLN A 249 3.61 -16.68 -10.04
N THR A 250 4.91 -16.42 -9.90
CA THR A 250 5.75 -16.01 -11.02
C THR A 250 5.90 -17.07 -12.09
N LYS A 251 5.97 -18.36 -11.69
CA LYS A 251 5.99 -19.47 -12.65
C LYS A 251 4.68 -19.56 -13.44
N LEU A 252 3.55 -19.37 -12.76
CA LEU A 252 2.23 -19.37 -13.40
C LEU A 252 2.11 -18.19 -14.38
N GLU A 253 2.47 -17.00 -13.96
CA GLU A 253 2.46 -15.80 -14.80
C GLU A 253 3.36 -15.93 -16.05
N PHE A 254 4.52 -16.58 -15.91
CA PHE A 254 5.40 -16.89 -17.04
C PHE A 254 4.69 -17.81 -18.05
N LEU A 255 4.01 -18.87 -17.59
CA LEU A 255 3.22 -19.75 -18.45
C LEU A 255 2.11 -18.99 -19.17
N LEU A 256 1.41 -18.09 -18.47
CA LEU A 256 0.35 -17.27 -19.08
C LEU A 256 0.89 -16.36 -20.17
N SER A 257 2.08 -15.77 -19.98
CA SER A 257 2.73 -14.94 -21.01
C SER A 257 3.02 -15.72 -22.31
N GLN A 258 3.34 -16.99 -22.19
CA GLN A 258 3.54 -17.85 -23.38
C GLN A 258 2.21 -18.22 -24.03
N LYS A 259 1.20 -18.56 -23.21
CA LYS A 259 -0.08 -19.06 -23.71
C LYS A 259 -0.95 -17.96 -24.34
N VAL A 260 -0.89 -16.72 -23.85
CA VAL A 260 -1.60 -15.60 -24.44
C VAL A 260 -1.16 -15.39 -25.91
N ALA A 261 0.12 -15.47 -26.18
CA ALA A 261 0.64 -15.39 -27.55
C ALA A 261 0.23 -16.60 -28.41
N GLN A 262 0.29 -17.80 -27.82
CA GLN A 262 -0.08 -19.05 -28.51
C GLN A 262 -1.55 -19.07 -28.96
N TYR A 263 -2.47 -18.56 -28.12
CA TYR A 263 -3.90 -18.60 -28.40
C TYR A 263 -4.43 -17.30 -29.00
N GLY A 264 -3.63 -16.26 -29.14
CA GLY A 264 -4.08 -14.95 -29.60
C GLY A 264 -5.13 -14.34 -28.67
N ALA A 265 -5.09 -14.67 -27.38
CA ALA A 265 -6.04 -14.17 -26.40
C ALA A 265 -5.68 -12.73 -26.00
N THR A 266 -6.69 -11.91 -25.70
CA THR A 266 -6.48 -10.56 -25.14
C THR A 266 -5.91 -10.65 -23.74
N GLU A 267 -6.45 -11.55 -22.91
CA GLU A 267 -6.03 -11.82 -21.55
C GLU A 267 -6.30 -13.27 -21.18
N ILE A 268 -5.45 -13.84 -20.34
CA ILE A 268 -5.68 -15.12 -19.67
C ILE A 268 -5.55 -14.89 -18.18
N ILE A 269 -6.60 -15.31 -17.43
CA ILE A 269 -6.65 -15.23 -15.97
C ILE A 269 -6.65 -16.65 -15.40
N VAL A 270 -5.89 -16.86 -14.34
CA VAL A 270 -5.93 -18.10 -13.55
C VAL A 270 -6.05 -17.75 -12.07
N GLY A 271 -7.05 -18.35 -11.43
CA GLY A 271 -7.24 -18.28 -9.98
C GLY A 271 -7.20 -19.67 -9.35
N ILE A 272 -6.59 -19.77 -8.18
CA ILE A 272 -6.55 -20.98 -7.37
C ILE A 272 -6.94 -20.62 -5.95
N LEU A 273 -8.02 -21.24 -5.47
CA LEU A 273 -8.48 -21.13 -4.08
C LEU A 273 -8.28 -22.44 -3.34
N ASP A 274 -7.94 -22.35 -2.07
CA ASP A 274 -8.15 -23.46 -1.15
C ASP A 274 -9.65 -23.63 -0.89
N SER A 275 -10.23 -24.75 -1.28
CA SER A 275 -11.68 -24.93 -1.28
C SER A 275 -12.29 -24.93 0.13
N LYS A 276 -11.54 -25.27 1.16
CA LYS A 276 -12.00 -25.31 2.56
C LYS A 276 -11.99 -23.93 3.23
N THR A 277 -10.95 -23.16 2.94
CA THR A 277 -10.67 -21.88 3.62
C THR A 277 -10.91 -20.66 2.75
N SER A 278 -11.12 -20.85 1.45
CA SER A 278 -11.18 -19.81 0.41
C SER A 278 -9.95 -18.89 0.37
N LYS A 279 -8.79 -19.36 0.90
CA LYS A 279 -7.53 -18.65 0.74
C LYS A 279 -7.12 -18.63 -0.73
N VAL A 280 -6.79 -17.45 -1.23
CA VAL A 280 -6.26 -17.28 -2.58
C VAL A 280 -4.82 -17.77 -2.59
N LEU A 281 -4.55 -18.86 -3.28
CA LEU A 281 -3.22 -19.48 -3.41
C LEU A 281 -2.49 -18.95 -4.64
N ALA A 282 -3.23 -18.56 -5.68
CA ALA A 282 -2.74 -17.85 -6.84
C ALA A 282 -3.86 -17.03 -7.48
N LEU A 283 -3.50 -15.87 -8.02
CA LEU A 283 -4.36 -15.04 -8.86
C LEU A 283 -3.48 -14.37 -9.91
N ALA A 284 -3.40 -14.96 -11.08
CA ALA A 284 -2.48 -14.56 -12.12
C ALA A 284 -3.23 -14.04 -13.35
N SER A 285 -2.71 -12.97 -13.95
CA SER A 285 -3.13 -12.46 -15.25
C SER A 285 -1.94 -12.41 -16.22
N SER A 286 -2.22 -12.58 -17.49
CA SER A 286 -1.25 -12.33 -18.56
C SER A 286 -0.99 -10.83 -18.76
N LEU A 287 -1.95 -9.97 -18.42
CA LEU A 287 -1.79 -8.51 -18.41
C LEU A 287 -1.18 -8.07 -17.08
N ARG A 288 -0.01 -7.45 -17.15
CA ARG A 288 0.75 -6.97 -15.98
C ARG A 288 1.47 -5.67 -16.33
N TYR A 289 1.76 -4.88 -15.32
CA TYR A 289 2.44 -3.60 -15.45
C TYR A 289 3.55 -3.46 -14.39
N ASN A 290 4.45 -2.50 -14.60
CA ASN A 290 5.43 -2.15 -13.57
C ASN A 290 4.84 -1.06 -12.64
N PRO A 291 4.55 -1.36 -11.36
CA PRO A 291 3.94 -0.39 -10.44
C PRO A 291 4.82 0.84 -10.15
N GLU A 292 6.14 0.76 -10.39
CA GLU A 292 7.05 1.89 -10.22
C GLU A 292 7.06 2.84 -11.42
N ASN A 293 6.60 2.39 -12.61
CA ASN A 293 6.63 3.17 -13.83
C ASN A 293 5.45 2.80 -14.74
N ILE A 294 4.27 3.29 -14.38
CA ILE A 294 3.03 3.07 -15.14
C ILE A 294 3.01 4.01 -16.33
N THR A 295 2.82 3.46 -17.53
CA THR A 295 2.70 4.18 -18.80
C THR A 295 1.27 4.11 -19.33
N LYS A 296 0.99 4.82 -20.42
CA LYS A 296 -0.33 4.76 -21.07
C LYS A 296 -0.68 3.37 -21.60
N ASP A 297 0.33 2.61 -22.01
CA ASP A 297 0.15 1.26 -22.53
C ASP A 297 -0.27 0.25 -21.46
N ASP A 298 -0.04 0.60 -20.18
CA ASP A 298 -0.41 -0.25 -19.05
C ASP A 298 -1.88 -0.07 -18.59
N TYR A 299 -2.63 0.91 -19.13
CA TYR A 299 -3.96 1.28 -18.60
C TYR A 299 -4.96 0.12 -18.61
N THR A 300 -4.89 -0.77 -19.59
CA THR A 300 -5.74 -1.97 -19.65
C THR A 300 -5.40 -2.99 -18.54
N ALA A 301 -4.15 -3.01 -18.08
CA ALA A 301 -3.68 -3.92 -17.04
C ALA A 301 -3.90 -3.39 -15.61
N LEU A 302 -4.33 -2.12 -15.45
CA LEU A 302 -4.55 -1.52 -14.13
C LEU A 302 -5.80 -2.04 -13.42
N ASN A 303 -6.76 -2.59 -14.16
CA ASN A 303 -7.94 -3.22 -13.58
C ASN A 303 -7.63 -4.66 -13.16
N ILE A 304 -8.19 -5.06 -12.03
CA ILE A 304 -8.13 -6.45 -11.57
C ILE A 304 -9.28 -7.20 -12.25
N THR A 305 -9.06 -7.62 -13.50
CA THR A 305 -10.13 -8.20 -14.36
C THR A 305 -10.88 -9.32 -13.64
N ALA A 306 -10.20 -10.10 -12.80
CA ALA A 306 -10.80 -11.19 -12.03
C ALA A 306 -11.93 -10.74 -11.08
N THR A 307 -11.90 -9.51 -10.60
CA THR A 307 -12.87 -8.97 -9.63
C THR A 307 -13.63 -7.74 -10.14
N GLU A 308 -13.10 -7.04 -11.14
CA GLU A 308 -13.63 -5.77 -11.62
C GLU A 308 -14.32 -5.87 -12.98
N TYR A 309 -14.26 -7.01 -13.66
CA TYR A 309 -14.92 -7.24 -14.93
C TYR A 309 -15.96 -8.33 -14.79
N SER A 310 -17.22 -8.01 -15.17
CA SER A 310 -18.31 -8.97 -15.20
C SER A 310 -18.63 -9.36 -16.64
N TYR A 311 -18.96 -10.64 -16.85
CA TYR A 311 -19.26 -11.22 -18.14
C TYR A 311 -20.33 -12.29 -18.04
N GLU A 312 -20.97 -12.66 -19.16
CA GLU A 312 -21.91 -13.78 -19.20
C GLU A 312 -21.12 -15.09 -19.08
N PRO A 313 -21.33 -15.88 -18.00
CA PRO A 313 -20.51 -17.06 -17.72
C PRO A 313 -20.80 -18.23 -18.69
N GLY A 314 -21.97 -18.26 -19.30
CA GLY A 314 -22.37 -19.36 -20.14
C GLY A 314 -22.48 -20.68 -19.38
N SER A 315 -22.12 -21.77 -20.03
CA SER A 315 -22.33 -23.14 -19.51
C SER A 315 -21.67 -23.48 -18.18
N VAL A 316 -20.72 -22.68 -17.72
CA VAL A 316 -20.10 -22.91 -16.39
C VAL A 316 -21.05 -22.59 -15.22
N VAL A 317 -22.21 -21.98 -15.48
CA VAL A 317 -23.25 -21.78 -14.48
C VAL A 317 -24.14 -23.01 -14.28
N LYS A 318 -24.21 -23.93 -15.26
CA LYS A 318 -25.13 -25.09 -15.24
C LYS A 318 -25.01 -25.93 -13.96
N PRO A 319 -23.81 -26.28 -13.47
CA PRO A 319 -23.71 -27.02 -12.20
C PRO A 319 -24.33 -26.28 -11.02
N LEU A 320 -24.21 -24.92 -10.97
CA LEU A 320 -24.76 -24.11 -9.89
C LEU A 320 -26.32 -24.18 -9.95
N VAL A 321 -26.90 -23.99 -11.13
CA VAL A 321 -28.37 -24.07 -11.31
C VAL A 321 -28.89 -25.51 -11.07
N PHE A 322 -28.12 -26.53 -11.51
CA PHE A 322 -28.45 -27.92 -11.23
C PHE A 322 -28.51 -28.19 -9.72
N SER A 323 -27.50 -27.75 -8.98
CA SER A 323 -27.47 -27.95 -7.53
C SER A 323 -28.62 -27.22 -6.80
N ILE A 324 -29.06 -26.06 -7.29
CA ILE A 324 -30.28 -25.39 -6.77
C ILE A 324 -31.50 -26.31 -6.94
N ALA A 325 -31.71 -26.89 -8.13
CA ALA A 325 -32.82 -27.77 -8.38
C ALA A 325 -32.73 -29.10 -7.59
N TYR A 326 -31.51 -29.63 -7.44
CA TYR A 326 -31.24 -30.84 -6.65
C TYR A 326 -31.49 -30.61 -5.15
N GLU A 327 -31.09 -29.51 -4.61
CA GLU A 327 -31.32 -29.11 -3.19
C GLU A 327 -32.84 -29.02 -2.91
N GLN A 328 -33.64 -28.62 -3.87
CA GLN A 328 -35.12 -28.57 -3.78
C GLN A 328 -35.77 -29.91 -4.07
N ASN A 329 -35.04 -30.99 -4.28
CA ASN A 329 -35.53 -32.31 -4.68
C ASN A 329 -36.36 -32.31 -5.97
N LEU A 330 -36.08 -31.38 -6.91
CA LEU A 330 -36.78 -31.23 -8.18
C LEU A 330 -36.11 -32.01 -9.31
N VAL A 331 -34.92 -32.54 -9.09
CA VAL A 331 -34.18 -33.35 -10.06
C VAL A 331 -33.38 -34.42 -9.34
N LEU A 332 -33.31 -35.62 -9.88
CA LEU A 332 -32.43 -36.69 -9.44
C LEU A 332 -31.33 -36.92 -10.48
N PRO A 333 -30.07 -37.21 -10.07
CA PRO A 333 -28.96 -37.34 -11.02
C PRO A 333 -29.17 -38.37 -12.13
N ASP A 334 -29.85 -39.44 -11.87
CA ASP A 334 -30.09 -40.61 -12.75
C ASP A 334 -31.45 -40.62 -13.42
N GLU A 335 -32.27 -39.58 -13.22
CA GLU A 335 -33.52 -39.49 -13.96
C GLU A 335 -33.31 -39.11 -15.45
N SER A 336 -34.23 -39.54 -16.31
CA SER A 336 -34.17 -39.25 -17.75
C SER A 336 -34.80 -37.91 -18.07
N ILE A 337 -33.97 -36.99 -18.64
CA ILE A 337 -34.39 -35.69 -19.12
C ILE A 337 -34.60 -35.73 -20.64
N ASN A 338 -35.77 -35.27 -21.13
CA ASN A 338 -36.00 -35.14 -22.55
C ASN A 338 -35.20 -33.97 -23.14
N THR A 339 -34.35 -34.25 -24.12
CA THR A 339 -33.54 -33.22 -24.80
C THR A 339 -34.02 -33.00 -26.26
N HIS A 340 -35.20 -33.45 -26.60
CA HIS A 340 -35.93 -33.17 -27.85
C HIS A 340 -35.06 -33.35 -29.11
N ASN A 341 -34.24 -34.38 -29.17
CA ASN A 341 -33.30 -34.61 -30.27
C ASN A 341 -32.41 -33.39 -30.59
N GLY A 342 -32.04 -32.60 -29.56
CA GLY A 342 -31.16 -31.43 -29.69
C GLY A 342 -31.83 -30.18 -30.27
N HIS A 343 -33.18 -30.14 -30.40
CA HIS A 343 -33.94 -29.00 -30.92
C HIS A 343 -35.12 -28.68 -30.03
N TYR A 344 -35.19 -27.47 -29.49
CA TYR A 344 -36.23 -27.03 -28.58
C TYR A 344 -36.79 -25.67 -29.02
N LYS A 345 -38.12 -25.60 -29.26
CA LYS A 345 -38.80 -24.37 -29.63
C LYS A 345 -39.27 -23.62 -28.39
N LEU A 346 -38.63 -22.48 -28.10
CA LEU A 346 -38.96 -21.59 -26.99
C LEU A 346 -39.58 -20.29 -27.56
N GLY A 347 -40.91 -20.22 -27.60
CA GLY A 347 -41.59 -19.12 -28.27
C GLY A 347 -41.23 -19.04 -29.76
N ASN A 348 -40.67 -17.92 -30.19
CA ASN A 348 -40.22 -17.71 -31.57
C ASN A 348 -38.71 -18.09 -31.80
N ARG A 349 -38.03 -18.58 -30.78
CA ARG A 349 -36.61 -18.99 -30.85
C ARG A 349 -36.50 -20.52 -30.91
N ILE A 350 -35.51 -21.00 -31.62
CA ILE A 350 -35.10 -22.40 -31.62
C ILE A 350 -33.79 -22.48 -30.87
N ILE A 351 -33.78 -23.22 -29.77
CA ILE A 351 -32.57 -23.54 -29.00
C ILE A 351 -32.02 -24.85 -29.54
N GLN A 352 -30.71 -24.91 -29.73
CA GLN A 352 -30.03 -26.10 -30.24
C GLN A 352 -28.91 -26.52 -29.32
N ASP A 353 -28.75 -27.81 -29.11
CA ASP A 353 -27.59 -28.40 -28.51
C ASP A 353 -26.53 -28.71 -29.57
N THR A 354 -25.28 -28.59 -29.24
CA THR A 354 -24.16 -28.88 -30.16
C THR A 354 -24.17 -30.34 -30.61
N THR A 355 -24.56 -31.24 -29.71
CA THR A 355 -24.73 -32.67 -30.02
C THR A 355 -26.16 -33.06 -29.70
N PRO A 356 -26.94 -33.53 -30.72
CA PRO A 356 -28.34 -33.91 -30.52
C PRO A 356 -28.44 -35.27 -29.80
N PHE A 357 -29.25 -35.29 -28.75
CA PHE A 357 -29.65 -36.52 -28.04
C PHE A 357 -31.18 -36.50 -27.89
N PRO A 358 -31.86 -37.66 -27.98
CA PRO A 358 -33.30 -37.71 -27.69
C PRO A 358 -33.60 -37.51 -26.19
N LYS A 359 -32.76 -38.09 -25.34
CA LYS A 359 -32.82 -38.03 -23.88
C LYS A 359 -31.41 -38.13 -23.31
N LEU A 360 -31.19 -37.53 -22.15
CA LEU A 360 -29.98 -37.63 -21.35
C LEU A 360 -30.36 -37.96 -19.90
N LEU A 361 -29.51 -38.62 -19.15
CA LEU A 361 -29.64 -38.64 -17.71
C LEU A 361 -29.32 -37.24 -17.16
N ALA A 362 -29.89 -36.85 -16.03
CA ALA A 362 -29.76 -35.52 -15.52
C ALA A 362 -28.27 -35.12 -15.28
N TYR A 363 -27.43 -36.04 -14.78
CA TYR A 363 -25.98 -35.77 -14.68
C TYR A 363 -25.31 -35.64 -16.07
N GLU A 364 -25.83 -36.29 -17.10
CA GLU A 364 -25.33 -36.17 -18.47
C GLU A 364 -25.65 -34.81 -19.08
N VAL A 365 -26.74 -34.16 -18.66
CA VAL A 365 -27.07 -32.78 -19.08
C VAL A 365 -25.89 -31.86 -18.76
N ILE A 366 -25.26 -32.04 -17.61
CA ILE A 366 -24.06 -31.26 -17.19
C ILE A 366 -22.83 -31.70 -17.98
N THR A 367 -22.54 -33.03 -18.05
CA THR A 367 -21.30 -33.52 -18.68
C THR A 367 -21.31 -33.38 -20.21
N LYS A 368 -22.46 -33.39 -20.84
CA LYS A 368 -22.67 -33.10 -22.29
C LYS A 368 -22.95 -31.64 -22.56
N SER A 369 -23.11 -30.84 -21.52
CA SER A 369 -23.39 -29.38 -21.60
C SER A 369 -24.67 -29.09 -22.42
N SER A 370 -25.73 -29.89 -22.28
CA SER A 370 -27.01 -29.66 -22.97
C SER A 370 -27.71 -28.39 -22.46
N ASN A 371 -27.98 -27.44 -23.35
CA ASN A 371 -28.79 -26.26 -23.04
C ASN A 371 -30.23 -26.64 -22.83
N ILE A 372 -30.75 -27.56 -23.68
CA ILE A 372 -32.14 -28.02 -23.66
C ILE A 372 -32.41 -28.78 -22.36
N GLY A 373 -31.54 -29.69 -21.98
CA GLY A 373 -31.68 -30.40 -20.70
C GLY A 373 -31.71 -29.44 -19.50
N MET A 374 -30.90 -28.35 -19.53
CA MET A 374 -30.97 -27.33 -18.49
C MET A 374 -32.25 -26.49 -18.51
N ILE A 375 -32.85 -26.25 -19.69
CA ILE A 375 -34.17 -25.60 -19.78
C ILE A 375 -35.23 -26.46 -19.09
N GLU A 376 -35.25 -27.75 -19.34
CA GLU A 376 -36.19 -28.70 -18.70
C GLU A 376 -35.99 -28.74 -17.16
N ILE A 377 -34.76 -28.67 -16.69
CA ILE A 377 -34.43 -28.64 -15.24
C ILE A 377 -34.84 -27.29 -14.63
N VAL A 378 -34.44 -26.15 -15.22
CA VAL A 378 -34.68 -24.83 -14.63
C VAL A 378 -36.18 -24.48 -14.59
N PHE A 379 -37.02 -25.05 -15.49
CA PHE A 379 -38.47 -24.84 -15.47
C PHE A 379 -39.16 -25.54 -14.30
N ARG A 380 -38.53 -26.51 -13.66
CA ARG A 380 -39.04 -27.13 -12.42
C ARG A 380 -38.89 -26.21 -11.18
N LEU A 381 -37.89 -25.35 -11.18
CA LEU A 381 -37.77 -24.33 -10.15
C LEU A 381 -38.86 -23.25 -10.31
N ASN A 382 -39.41 -22.73 -9.25
CA ASN A 382 -40.14 -21.47 -9.33
C ASN A 382 -39.16 -20.29 -9.48
N ASN A 383 -39.65 -19.09 -9.76
CA ASN A 383 -38.81 -17.93 -10.04
C ASN A 383 -38.04 -17.45 -8.76
N ALA A 384 -38.65 -17.59 -7.58
CA ALA A 384 -38.03 -17.22 -6.31
C ALA A 384 -36.91 -18.18 -5.97
N GLU A 385 -37.10 -19.50 -6.11
CA GLU A 385 -36.08 -20.53 -5.87
C GLU A 385 -34.84 -20.32 -6.73
N LEU A 386 -35.05 -20.04 -8.04
CA LEU A 386 -33.93 -19.75 -8.94
C LEU A 386 -33.21 -18.44 -8.53
N TYR A 387 -33.97 -17.38 -8.26
CA TYR A 387 -33.42 -16.07 -7.89
C TYR A 387 -32.62 -16.14 -6.58
N GLU A 388 -33.22 -16.71 -5.54
CA GLU A 388 -32.55 -16.85 -4.21
C GLU A 388 -31.34 -17.78 -4.28
N GLY A 389 -31.44 -18.87 -5.05
CA GLY A 389 -30.34 -19.78 -5.29
C GLY A 389 -29.13 -19.06 -5.92
N LEU A 390 -29.36 -18.28 -6.98
CA LEU A 390 -28.28 -17.49 -7.62
C LEU A 390 -27.67 -16.43 -6.68
N ILE A 391 -28.51 -15.76 -5.84
CA ILE A 391 -28.03 -14.85 -4.80
C ILE A 391 -27.19 -15.57 -3.76
N ASN A 392 -27.62 -16.74 -3.30
CA ASN A 392 -26.89 -17.52 -2.30
C ASN A 392 -25.49 -17.91 -2.79
N TYR A 393 -25.30 -18.14 -4.09
CA TYR A 393 -23.99 -18.33 -4.72
C TYR A 393 -23.19 -17.03 -4.91
N ASN A 394 -23.67 -15.89 -4.41
CA ASN A 394 -23.08 -14.55 -4.55
C ASN A 394 -22.93 -14.07 -6.01
N LEU A 395 -23.72 -14.56 -6.97
CA LEU A 395 -23.59 -14.17 -8.38
C LEU A 395 -24.07 -12.74 -8.68
N SER A 396 -24.70 -12.07 -7.72
CA SER A 396 -25.10 -10.65 -7.78
C SER A 396 -24.63 -9.84 -6.57
N ASN A 397 -23.74 -10.39 -5.77
CA ASN A 397 -23.17 -9.73 -4.60
C ASN A 397 -21.64 -9.79 -4.66
N LYS A 398 -20.98 -8.87 -3.99
CA LYS A 398 -19.53 -8.95 -3.79
C LYS A 398 -19.16 -10.23 -3.05
N THR A 399 -18.08 -10.88 -3.44
CA THR A 399 -17.55 -12.02 -2.66
C THR A 399 -17.01 -11.57 -1.31
N GLY A 400 -16.64 -10.28 -1.20
CA GLY A 400 -16.00 -9.70 -0.04
C GLY A 400 -14.51 -10.01 0.04
N ILE A 401 -13.90 -10.38 -1.09
CA ILE A 401 -12.44 -10.51 -1.17
C ILE A 401 -11.77 -9.21 -0.74
N ASP A 402 -10.62 -9.32 -0.11
CA ASP A 402 -9.83 -8.20 0.40
C ASP A 402 -9.09 -7.43 -0.72
N LEU A 403 -9.88 -6.99 -1.71
CA LEU A 403 -9.49 -6.13 -2.82
C LEU A 403 -10.53 -5.02 -3.01
N SER A 404 -10.06 -3.85 -3.40
CA SER A 404 -10.92 -2.71 -3.70
C SER A 404 -11.59 -2.85 -5.07
N TYR A 405 -12.70 -2.12 -5.26
CA TYR A 405 -13.42 -1.99 -6.55
C TYR A 405 -14.06 -3.28 -7.09
N GLU A 406 -14.27 -4.30 -6.23
CA GLU A 406 -14.97 -5.51 -6.63
C GLU A 406 -16.36 -5.19 -7.21
N GLN A 407 -16.69 -5.78 -8.36
CA GLN A 407 -18.00 -5.69 -9.00
C GLN A 407 -18.97 -6.73 -8.43
N THR A 408 -20.27 -6.41 -8.50
CA THR A 408 -21.33 -7.29 -7.95
C THR A 408 -21.84 -8.33 -8.96
N GLY A 409 -21.52 -8.17 -10.25
CA GLY A 409 -22.26 -8.91 -11.27
C GLY A 409 -23.73 -8.46 -11.37
N GLN A 410 -24.54 -9.21 -12.09
CA GLN A 410 -25.97 -8.95 -12.26
C GLN A 410 -26.72 -10.24 -12.57
N ILE A 411 -27.85 -10.49 -11.90
CA ILE A 411 -28.76 -11.57 -12.22
C ILE A 411 -30.14 -11.00 -12.64
N PRO A 412 -30.96 -11.72 -13.44
CA PRO A 412 -32.32 -11.27 -13.76
C PRO A 412 -33.15 -11.08 -12.50
N SER A 413 -33.89 -9.99 -12.42
CA SER A 413 -34.86 -9.76 -11.32
C SER A 413 -35.99 -10.81 -11.33
N LEU A 414 -36.69 -10.96 -10.20
CA LEU A 414 -37.87 -11.85 -10.11
C LEU A 414 -38.91 -11.56 -11.21
N SER A 415 -39.16 -10.27 -11.51
CA SER A 415 -40.05 -9.86 -12.57
C SER A 415 -39.53 -10.23 -13.97
N ALA A 416 -38.19 -10.12 -14.17
CA ALA A 416 -37.58 -10.54 -15.44
C ALA A 416 -37.62 -12.05 -15.64
N LEU A 417 -37.50 -12.84 -14.56
CA LEU A 417 -37.61 -14.31 -14.57
C LEU A 417 -39.05 -14.81 -14.85
N ALA A 418 -40.07 -13.97 -14.74
CA ALA A 418 -41.42 -14.27 -15.18
C ALA A 418 -41.52 -14.47 -16.71
N ASN A 419 -40.56 -13.90 -17.46
CA ASN A 419 -40.43 -14.18 -18.87
C ASN A 419 -39.72 -15.53 -19.08
N VAL A 420 -40.41 -16.45 -19.75
CA VAL A 420 -39.95 -17.83 -19.99
C VAL A 420 -38.59 -17.87 -20.68
N SER A 421 -38.35 -16.98 -21.66
CA SER A 421 -37.03 -16.92 -22.33
C SER A 421 -35.91 -16.49 -21.38
N ASN A 422 -36.13 -15.50 -20.51
CA ASN A 422 -35.13 -15.05 -19.56
C ASN A 422 -34.79 -16.14 -18.53
N LYS A 423 -35.82 -16.83 -18.03
CA LYS A 423 -35.64 -17.95 -17.11
C LYS A 423 -34.86 -19.10 -17.76
N ALA A 424 -35.22 -19.47 -18.98
CA ALA A 424 -34.50 -20.49 -19.73
C ALA A 424 -33.04 -20.12 -19.95
N THR A 425 -32.74 -18.90 -20.42
CA THR A 425 -31.35 -18.45 -20.68
C THR A 425 -30.51 -18.37 -19.40
N ALA A 426 -31.08 -17.91 -18.28
CA ALA A 426 -30.43 -17.92 -16.98
C ALA A 426 -30.03 -19.34 -16.56
N GLY A 427 -30.80 -20.37 -16.89
CA GLY A 427 -30.51 -21.77 -16.60
C GLY A 427 -29.22 -22.30 -17.22
N TYR A 428 -28.77 -21.72 -18.34
CA TYR A 428 -27.51 -22.11 -19.00
C TYR A 428 -26.51 -20.96 -19.14
N GLY A 429 -26.66 -19.88 -18.33
CA GLY A 429 -25.65 -18.88 -18.09
C GLY A 429 -25.65 -17.67 -19.01
N TYR A 430 -26.79 -17.34 -19.64
CA TYR A 430 -26.97 -16.12 -20.43
C TYR A 430 -28.05 -15.22 -19.84
N GLY A 431 -27.93 -13.90 -20.09
CA GLY A 431 -28.79 -12.90 -19.47
C GLY A 431 -28.48 -12.62 -18.00
N LEU A 432 -27.34 -13.09 -17.53
CA LEU A 432 -26.75 -12.75 -16.25
C LEU A 432 -25.27 -12.45 -16.43
N GLN A 433 -24.71 -11.69 -15.52
CA GLN A 433 -23.29 -11.35 -15.52
C GLN A 433 -22.67 -11.68 -14.17
N THR A 434 -21.44 -12.19 -14.18
CA THR A 434 -20.68 -12.52 -12.98
C THR A 434 -19.21 -12.24 -13.20
N THR A 435 -18.46 -11.99 -12.12
CA THR A 435 -17.02 -11.88 -12.18
C THR A 435 -16.35 -13.25 -12.13
N PHE A 436 -15.11 -13.34 -12.59
CA PHE A 436 -14.32 -14.57 -12.48
C PHE A 436 -14.21 -15.03 -11.02
N MET A 437 -13.99 -14.10 -10.08
CA MET A 437 -13.86 -14.42 -8.66
C MET A 437 -15.16 -14.95 -8.05
N GLN A 438 -16.32 -14.40 -8.43
CA GLN A 438 -17.61 -14.91 -7.99
C GLN A 438 -17.80 -16.37 -8.40
N LEU A 439 -17.54 -16.70 -9.67
CA LEU A 439 -17.63 -18.09 -10.15
C LEU A 439 -16.64 -19.00 -9.43
N LEU A 440 -15.38 -18.60 -9.36
CA LEU A 440 -14.33 -19.40 -8.70
C LEU A 440 -14.69 -19.70 -7.25
N ASN A 441 -15.20 -18.69 -6.52
CA ASN A 441 -15.65 -18.85 -5.15
C ASN A 441 -16.90 -19.74 -5.03
N ALA A 442 -17.88 -19.55 -5.90
CA ALA A 442 -19.12 -20.35 -5.92
C ALA A 442 -18.82 -21.87 -6.04
N TYR A 443 -17.82 -22.24 -6.84
CA TYR A 443 -17.43 -23.63 -7.00
C TYR A 443 -16.76 -24.28 -5.76
N THR A 444 -16.25 -23.47 -4.81
CA THR A 444 -15.65 -24.02 -3.59
C THR A 444 -16.65 -24.80 -2.74
N VAL A 445 -17.93 -24.49 -2.83
CA VAL A 445 -18.98 -25.13 -2.03
C VAL A 445 -19.05 -26.65 -2.22
N TYR A 446 -18.78 -27.14 -3.44
CA TYR A 446 -18.80 -28.57 -3.75
C TYR A 446 -17.71 -29.38 -3.04
N SER A 447 -16.64 -28.72 -2.62
CA SER A 447 -15.55 -29.35 -1.86
C SER A 447 -15.50 -28.87 -0.41
N ASN A 448 -16.49 -28.10 0.04
CA ASN A 448 -16.55 -27.51 1.38
C ASN A 448 -17.90 -27.80 2.07
N ASP A 449 -18.43 -28.99 1.87
CA ASP A 449 -19.68 -29.47 2.50
C ASP A 449 -20.88 -28.48 2.29
N GLY A 450 -20.92 -27.78 1.15
CA GLY A 450 -21.95 -26.80 0.81
C GLY A 450 -21.77 -25.42 1.43
N VAL A 451 -20.64 -25.14 2.07
CA VAL A 451 -20.32 -23.87 2.72
C VAL A 451 -19.57 -22.94 1.78
N LEU A 452 -20.11 -21.76 1.57
CA LEU A 452 -19.43 -20.65 0.87
C LEU A 452 -18.66 -19.82 1.89
N THR A 453 -17.35 -19.64 1.68
CA THR A 453 -16.46 -18.84 2.54
C THR A 453 -15.91 -17.65 1.76
N THR A 454 -15.79 -16.50 2.40
CA THR A 454 -15.22 -15.27 1.79
C THR A 454 -13.76 -15.48 1.38
N PRO A 455 -13.37 -15.20 0.12
CA PRO A 455 -11.99 -15.33 -0.33
C PRO A 455 -11.06 -14.35 0.40
N ARG A 456 -9.78 -14.75 0.60
CA ARG A 456 -8.76 -13.91 1.25
C ARG A 456 -7.41 -14.02 0.55
N ILE A 457 -6.86 -12.87 0.16
CA ILE A 457 -5.49 -12.73 -0.38
C ILE A 457 -4.49 -12.63 0.75
N VAL A 458 -4.82 -11.87 1.79
CA VAL A 458 -3.94 -11.62 2.93
C VAL A 458 -4.18 -12.66 4.02
N SER A 459 -3.09 -13.19 4.56
CA SER A 459 -3.08 -14.16 5.67
C SER A 459 -3.19 -13.48 7.03
N HIS A 460 -2.32 -12.51 7.27
CA HIS A 460 -2.22 -11.80 8.54
C HIS A 460 -1.41 -10.51 8.39
N LEU A 461 -1.48 -9.67 9.41
CA LEU A 461 -0.57 -8.52 9.55
C LEU A 461 0.59 -8.91 10.45
N GLN A 462 1.75 -8.31 10.23
CA GLN A 462 2.94 -8.54 11.05
C GLN A 462 3.55 -7.20 11.47
N LYS A 463 4.03 -7.14 12.72
CA LYS A 463 4.78 -5.99 13.24
C LYS A 463 5.70 -6.42 14.37
N ASP A 464 6.95 -5.98 14.33
CA ASP A 464 7.96 -6.27 15.37
C ASP A 464 8.04 -7.77 15.73
N GLY A 465 7.98 -8.63 14.70
CA GLY A 465 8.01 -10.09 14.85
C GLY A 465 6.73 -10.73 15.41
N LYS A 466 5.67 -9.93 15.66
CA LYS A 466 4.36 -10.42 16.11
C LYS A 466 3.38 -10.48 14.95
N SER A 467 2.59 -11.56 14.91
CA SER A 467 1.51 -11.74 13.93
C SER A 467 0.17 -11.32 14.53
N TYR A 468 -0.62 -10.61 13.74
CA TYR A 468 -1.96 -10.14 14.08
C TYR A 468 -2.95 -10.71 13.10
N LYS A 469 -3.94 -11.45 13.61
CA LYS A 469 -5.01 -11.99 12.76
C LYS A 469 -5.86 -10.85 12.19
N ILE A 470 -6.25 -11.00 10.94
CA ILE A 470 -7.31 -10.20 10.31
C ILE A 470 -8.64 -10.82 10.72
N ASN A 471 -9.73 -10.06 10.62
CA ASN A 471 -11.06 -10.59 10.89
C ASN A 471 -11.30 -11.88 10.11
N GLU A 472 -11.91 -12.88 10.77
CA GLU A 472 -12.19 -14.17 10.16
C GLU A 472 -13.06 -14.00 8.91
N ALA A 473 -12.82 -14.84 7.92
CA ALA A 473 -13.63 -14.90 6.72
C ALA A 473 -15.05 -15.33 7.10
N SER A 474 -16.05 -14.61 6.62
CA SER A 474 -17.44 -15.03 6.83
C SER A 474 -17.73 -16.31 6.05
N SER A 475 -18.54 -17.18 6.62
CA SER A 475 -18.95 -18.45 5.99
C SER A 475 -20.46 -18.61 6.12
N LYS A 476 -21.10 -19.14 5.06
CA LYS A 476 -22.55 -19.39 4.98
C LYS A 476 -22.82 -20.73 4.34
N GLN A 477 -23.65 -21.56 4.98
CA GLN A 477 -24.21 -22.77 4.33
C GLN A 477 -25.18 -22.34 3.25
N ILE A 478 -24.98 -22.77 2.01
CA ILE A 478 -25.83 -22.41 0.86
C ILE A 478 -26.49 -23.60 0.19
N ILE A 479 -25.89 -24.75 0.26
CA ILE A 479 -26.48 -26.05 -0.11
C ILE A 479 -26.18 -27.07 0.97
N SER A 480 -26.93 -28.14 1.03
CA SER A 480 -26.68 -29.22 1.99
C SER A 480 -25.41 -29.99 1.65
N LYS A 481 -24.82 -30.68 2.63
CA LYS A 481 -23.66 -31.54 2.40
C LYS A 481 -23.99 -32.68 1.42
N ASN A 482 -25.24 -33.14 1.38
CA ASN A 482 -25.70 -34.21 0.49
C ASN A 482 -25.75 -33.74 -0.98
N THR A 483 -26.08 -32.47 -1.23
CA THR A 483 -26.05 -31.85 -2.56
C THR A 483 -24.64 -31.64 -3.03
#